data_3993d7fd61ef5c2ebc58bdc8fa25f2ae
#
_entry.id   3993d7fd61ef5c2ebc58bdc8fa25f2ae
#
_cell.length_a   1.000
_cell.length_b   1.000
_cell.length_c   1.000
_cell.angle_alpha   90.00
_cell.angle_beta   90.00
_cell.angle_gamma   90.00
#
_symmetry.space_group_name_H-M   'P 1'
#
loop_
_entity.id
_entity.type
_entity.pdbx_description
1 polymer ?
#
loop_
_entity_poly.entity_id
_entity_poly.type
_entity_poly.pdbx_seq_one_letter_code
_entity_poly.pdbx_strand_id
1 'polypeptide(L)'
;MAAIYLAPFYLLVCVYILLRSLHWFQVLHTVFRNVWVCRGIGLVYLFVVFSILIAFMAPASGFRRFMKLLSNYWLGVLMYTLMTLGIADGLRLLLKYPLRNFAFPGRELLFSNMGTAVVGAVCAVIISTVSIYGVLSAGNIHTTKYNISVDKKAGNMKELNVVLAADLHLGYNIGCKQMEQMTEKINEQKPDLVVVAGDIFDNEYEALDDPEKLAEILRGIRSKYGVYACYGNHDIQEKILAGFTFGSKEKKESTPEMDEFLEKAGITLLRDEYVLI
;
A
#
# COMPACT_ATOMS: atom_id res chain seq x y z
N MET A 1 -8.52 12.92 13.45
CA MET A 1 -8.06 14.32 13.62
C MET A 1 -6.70 14.58 12.92
N ALA A 2 -5.70 13.68 13.00
CA ALA A 2 -4.38 13.89 12.39
C ALA A 2 -4.43 14.19 10.88
N ALA A 3 -5.30 13.52 10.10
CA ALA A 3 -5.45 13.77 8.66
C ALA A 3 -5.75 15.24 8.32
N ILE A 4 -6.54 15.93 9.14
CA ILE A 4 -6.91 17.33 8.92
C ILE A 4 -5.68 18.25 9.08
N TYR A 5 -4.82 17.97 10.07
CA TYR A 5 -3.59 18.74 10.29
C TYR A 5 -2.54 18.47 9.20
N LEU A 6 -2.54 17.29 8.59
CA LEU A 6 -1.62 16.94 7.52
C LEU A 6 -2.10 17.40 6.13
N ALA A 7 -3.39 17.69 5.96
CA ALA A 7 -3.95 18.11 4.67
C ALA A 7 -3.27 19.33 4.05
N PRO A 8 -2.91 20.41 4.79
CA PRO A 8 -2.18 21.55 4.22
C PRO A 8 -0.81 21.15 3.68
N PHE A 9 -0.08 20.28 4.38
CA PHE A 9 1.22 19.78 3.93
C PHE A 9 1.10 18.93 2.67
N TYR A 10 0.11 18.04 2.62
CA TYR A 10 -0.21 17.25 1.44
C TYR A 10 -0.47 18.14 0.23
N LEU A 11 -1.31 19.16 0.36
CA LEU A 11 -1.62 20.09 -0.71
C LEU A 11 -0.40 20.91 -1.15
N LEU A 12 0.45 21.37 -0.23
CA LEU A 12 1.71 22.06 -0.55
C LEU A 12 2.63 21.14 -1.38
N VAL A 13 2.79 19.88 -1.00
CA VAL A 13 3.57 18.90 -1.74
C VAL A 13 2.98 18.68 -3.13
N CYS A 14 1.67 18.54 -3.25
CA CYS A 14 1.00 18.38 -4.54
C CYS A 14 1.19 19.60 -5.45
N VAL A 15 1.08 20.82 -4.90
CA VAL A 15 1.35 22.04 -5.67
C VAL A 15 2.80 22.11 -6.13
N TYR A 16 3.76 21.80 -5.25
CA TYR A 16 5.18 21.75 -5.61
C TYR A 16 5.44 20.80 -6.77
N ILE A 17 4.92 19.58 -6.70
CA ILE A 17 5.09 18.56 -7.75
C ILE A 17 4.45 19.02 -9.06
N LEU A 18 3.22 19.59 -9.01
CA LEU A 18 2.55 20.11 -10.20
C LEU A 18 3.38 21.19 -10.89
N LEU A 19 3.85 22.18 -10.12
CA LEU A 19 4.64 23.28 -10.66
C LEU A 19 5.96 22.79 -11.28
N ARG A 20 6.63 21.84 -10.62
CA ARG A 20 7.87 21.24 -11.15
C ARG A 20 7.61 20.45 -12.42
N SER A 21 6.55 19.66 -12.48
CA SER A 21 6.17 18.89 -13.67
C SER A 21 5.78 19.78 -14.84
N LEU A 22 4.96 20.81 -14.61
CA LEU A 22 4.59 21.78 -15.65
C LEU A 22 5.82 22.52 -16.20
N HIS A 23 6.72 22.97 -15.33
CA HIS A 23 7.97 23.60 -15.76
C HIS A 23 8.81 22.66 -16.65
N TRP A 24 8.94 21.41 -16.25
CA TRP A 24 9.67 20.40 -17.03
C TRP A 24 9.02 20.17 -18.41
N PHE A 25 7.69 19.99 -18.48
CA PHE A 25 6.97 19.84 -19.73
C PHE A 25 7.16 21.05 -20.66
N GLN A 26 7.13 22.28 -20.12
CA GLN A 26 7.35 23.51 -20.89
C GLN A 26 8.76 23.63 -21.46
N VAL A 27 9.75 23.01 -20.80
CA VAL A 27 11.13 22.92 -21.31
C VAL A 27 11.23 21.87 -22.42
N LEU A 28 10.50 20.76 -22.33
CA LEU A 28 10.51 19.69 -23.31
C LEU A 28 9.87 20.08 -24.63
N HIS A 29 8.72 20.75 -24.61
CA HIS A 29 8.01 21.09 -25.83
C HIS A 29 7.13 22.34 -25.70
N THR A 30 7.08 23.14 -26.75
CA THR A 30 6.35 24.44 -26.78
C THR A 30 4.83 24.32 -26.61
N VAL A 31 4.23 23.17 -26.97
CA VAL A 31 2.79 22.89 -26.76
C VAL A 31 2.40 23.05 -25.29
N PHE A 32 3.28 22.67 -24.35
CA PHE A 32 3.04 22.81 -22.90
C PHE A 32 3.16 24.25 -22.37
N ARG A 33 3.47 25.23 -23.24
CA ARG A 33 3.37 26.66 -22.92
C ARG A 33 1.97 27.21 -23.13
N ASN A 34 1.11 26.46 -23.82
CA ASN A 34 -0.29 26.83 -24.02
C ASN A 34 -1.06 26.72 -22.68
N VAL A 35 -1.72 27.82 -22.33
CA VAL A 35 -2.47 27.91 -21.04
C VAL A 35 -3.57 26.86 -20.92
N TRP A 36 -4.23 26.51 -22.01
CA TRP A 36 -5.30 25.52 -22.01
C TRP A 36 -4.78 24.11 -21.82
N VAL A 37 -3.60 23.79 -22.38
CA VAL A 37 -2.91 22.52 -22.15
C VAL A 37 -2.48 22.41 -20.68
N CYS A 38 -1.87 23.47 -20.14
CA CYS A 38 -1.51 23.49 -18.72
C CYS A 38 -2.72 23.34 -17.78
N ARG A 39 -3.85 24.01 -18.11
CA ARG A 39 -5.10 23.86 -17.35
C ARG A 39 -5.65 22.45 -17.43
N GLY A 40 -5.65 21.83 -18.61
CA GLY A 40 -6.07 20.44 -18.81
C GLY A 40 -5.24 19.47 -17.96
N ILE A 41 -3.90 19.58 -17.99
CA ILE A 41 -3.00 18.78 -17.15
C ILE A 41 -3.31 19.03 -15.67
N GLY A 42 -3.48 20.28 -15.27
CA GLY A 42 -3.81 20.65 -13.89
C GLY A 42 -5.12 20.03 -13.41
N LEU A 43 -6.17 20.03 -14.24
CA LEU A 43 -7.47 19.42 -13.89
C LEU A 43 -7.37 17.91 -13.71
N VAL A 44 -6.68 17.20 -14.61
CA VAL A 44 -6.44 15.75 -14.48
C VAL A 44 -5.63 15.46 -13.21
N TYR A 45 -4.58 16.24 -12.96
CA TYR A 45 -3.76 16.11 -11.77
C TYR A 45 -4.58 16.34 -10.50
N LEU A 46 -5.39 17.39 -10.43
CA LEU A 46 -6.27 17.68 -9.30
C LEU A 46 -7.29 16.55 -9.06
N PHE A 47 -7.84 15.97 -10.11
CA PHE A 47 -8.72 14.80 -9.97
C PHE A 47 -8.02 13.64 -9.27
N VAL A 48 -6.75 13.36 -9.63
CA VAL A 48 -5.94 12.33 -8.97
C VAL A 48 -5.62 12.72 -7.52
N VAL A 49 -5.22 13.96 -7.26
CA VAL A 49 -4.94 14.48 -5.92
C VAL A 49 -6.15 14.37 -5.00
N PHE A 50 -7.34 14.71 -5.49
CA PHE A 50 -8.57 14.66 -4.70
C PHE A 50 -9.25 13.27 -4.68
N SER A 51 -8.70 12.28 -5.38
CA SER A 51 -9.25 10.91 -5.37
C SER A 51 -9.38 10.34 -3.95
N ILE A 52 -8.48 10.67 -3.04
CA ILE A 52 -8.52 10.29 -1.62
C ILE A 52 -9.80 10.78 -0.95
N LEU A 53 -10.11 12.07 -1.13
CA LEU A 53 -11.30 12.68 -0.54
C LEU A 53 -12.59 12.17 -1.20
N ILE A 54 -12.56 12.03 -2.53
CA ILE A 54 -13.68 11.48 -3.29
C ILE A 54 -14.00 10.06 -2.83
N ALA A 55 -12.96 9.21 -2.70
CA ALA A 55 -13.12 7.84 -2.22
C ALA A 55 -13.70 7.76 -0.80
N PHE A 56 -13.27 8.67 0.09
CA PHE A 56 -13.77 8.72 1.47
C PHE A 56 -15.24 9.13 1.55
N MET A 57 -15.68 10.08 0.69
CA MET A 57 -17.05 10.60 0.69
C MET A 57 -18.03 9.77 -0.14
N ALA A 58 -17.54 8.99 -1.10
CA ALA A 58 -18.39 8.22 -1.99
C ALA A 58 -19.10 7.07 -1.24
N PRO A 59 -20.36 6.76 -1.58
CA PRO A 59 -21.05 5.59 -1.06
C PRO A 59 -20.38 4.29 -1.59
N ALA A 60 -20.59 3.19 -0.88
CA ALA A 60 -20.10 1.87 -1.30
C ALA A 60 -20.58 1.55 -2.73
N SER A 61 -19.63 1.43 -3.66
CA SER A 61 -19.90 1.26 -5.09
C SER A 61 -18.62 0.92 -5.84
N GLY A 62 -18.72 0.44 -7.08
CA GLY A 62 -17.57 0.25 -7.96
C GLY A 62 -16.77 1.54 -8.21
N PHE A 63 -17.43 2.69 -8.22
CA PHE A 63 -16.77 3.99 -8.32
C PHE A 63 -15.91 4.29 -7.08
N ARG A 64 -16.42 4.03 -5.86
CA ARG A 64 -15.63 4.17 -4.62
C ARG A 64 -14.41 3.26 -4.67
N ARG A 65 -14.58 2.00 -5.08
CA ARG A 65 -13.47 1.04 -5.23
C ARG A 65 -12.40 1.58 -6.18
N PHE A 66 -12.80 2.06 -7.36
CA PHE A 66 -11.87 2.68 -8.31
C PHE A 66 -11.12 3.88 -7.70
N MET A 67 -11.83 4.78 -7.02
CA MET A 67 -11.21 5.95 -6.37
C MET A 67 -10.25 5.55 -5.23
N LYS A 68 -10.59 4.53 -4.45
CA LYS A 68 -9.69 3.99 -3.40
C LYS A 68 -8.41 3.41 -4.02
N LEU A 69 -8.52 2.59 -5.04
CA LEU A 69 -7.35 2.06 -5.75
C LEU A 69 -6.49 3.17 -6.34
N LEU A 70 -7.12 4.13 -7.04
CA LEU A 70 -6.42 5.28 -7.60
C LEU A 70 -5.66 6.05 -6.52
N SER A 71 -6.31 6.32 -5.38
CA SER A 71 -5.70 7.07 -4.28
C SER A 71 -4.56 6.32 -3.61
N ASN A 72 -4.67 5.01 -3.44
CA ASN A 72 -3.63 4.19 -2.83
C ASN A 72 -2.35 4.16 -3.70
N TYR A 73 -2.50 3.92 -5.01
CA TYR A 73 -1.38 3.98 -5.94
C TYR A 73 -0.80 5.40 -6.04
N TRP A 74 -1.67 6.42 -6.04
CA TRP A 74 -1.24 7.82 -6.06
C TRP A 74 -0.36 8.17 -4.86
N LEU A 75 -0.72 7.76 -3.66
CA LEU A 75 0.08 8.02 -2.45
C LEU A 75 1.47 7.41 -2.54
N GLY A 76 1.60 6.20 -3.06
CA GLY A 76 2.89 5.57 -3.30
C GLY A 76 3.74 6.34 -4.32
N VAL A 77 3.16 6.68 -5.48
CA VAL A 77 3.84 7.47 -6.52
C VAL A 77 4.20 8.87 -6.00
N LEU A 78 3.32 9.51 -5.23
CA LEU A 78 3.55 10.83 -4.63
C LEU A 78 4.78 10.80 -3.73
N MET A 79 4.92 9.78 -2.88
CA MET A 79 6.05 9.64 -1.97
C MET A 79 7.37 9.51 -2.74
N TYR A 80 7.43 8.62 -3.73
CA TYR A 80 8.64 8.46 -4.55
C TYR A 80 8.96 9.72 -5.37
N THR A 81 7.93 10.39 -5.88
CA THR A 81 8.09 11.65 -6.60
C THR A 81 8.66 12.74 -5.71
N LEU A 82 8.10 12.91 -4.50
CA LEU A 82 8.59 13.89 -3.53
C LEU A 82 10.05 13.63 -3.15
N MET A 83 10.40 12.38 -2.84
CA MET A 83 11.78 12.02 -2.48
C MET A 83 12.74 12.30 -3.64
N THR A 84 12.40 11.85 -4.86
CA THR A 84 13.28 11.99 -6.03
C THR A 84 13.46 13.47 -6.41
N LEU A 85 12.38 14.23 -6.51
CA LEU A 85 12.43 15.65 -6.82
C LEU A 85 13.08 16.46 -5.69
N GLY A 86 12.80 16.11 -4.44
CA GLY A 86 13.40 16.75 -3.27
C GLY A 86 14.94 16.59 -3.24
N ILE A 87 15.44 15.39 -3.53
CA ILE A 87 16.89 15.13 -3.65
C ILE A 87 17.47 15.91 -4.85
N ALA A 88 16.83 15.84 -6.03
CA ALA A 88 17.32 16.53 -7.22
C ALA A 88 17.36 18.05 -7.04
N ASP A 89 16.31 18.63 -6.48
CA ASP A 89 16.24 20.07 -6.23
C ASP A 89 17.17 20.49 -5.07
N GLY A 90 17.29 19.67 -4.02
CA GLY A 90 18.25 19.89 -2.93
C GLY A 90 19.69 19.94 -3.43
N LEU A 91 20.10 18.97 -4.25
CA LEU A 91 21.42 18.96 -4.89
C LEU A 91 21.62 20.18 -5.79
N ARG A 92 20.61 20.55 -6.56
CA ARG A 92 20.65 21.72 -7.42
C ARG A 92 20.81 23.01 -6.64
N LEU A 93 20.12 23.15 -5.49
CA LEU A 93 20.24 24.29 -4.58
C LEU A 93 21.63 24.36 -3.94
N LEU A 94 22.17 23.23 -3.49
CA LEU A 94 23.53 23.15 -2.93
C LEU A 94 24.58 23.60 -3.97
N LEU A 95 24.50 23.13 -5.19
CA LEU A 95 25.40 23.52 -6.28
C LEU A 95 25.25 24.98 -6.69
N LYS A 96 24.02 25.52 -6.61
CA LYS A 96 23.73 26.91 -7.02
C LYS A 96 24.21 27.95 -6.03
N TYR A 97 24.08 27.71 -4.71
CA TYR A 97 24.33 28.69 -3.66
C TYR A 97 25.57 28.39 -2.84
N PRO A 98 25.62 27.41 -1.92
CA PRO A 98 26.80 27.17 -1.08
C PRO A 98 28.03 26.79 -1.88
N LEU A 99 27.85 26.00 -2.94
CA LEU A 99 28.96 25.53 -3.79
C LEU A 99 29.09 26.34 -5.09
N ARG A 100 28.63 27.59 -5.11
CA ARG A 100 28.68 28.41 -6.34
C ARG A 100 30.07 28.62 -6.90
N ASN A 101 31.09 28.66 -6.03
CA ASN A 101 32.48 28.85 -6.40
C ASN A 101 33.19 27.52 -6.78
N PHE A 102 32.53 26.39 -6.60
CA PHE A 102 33.07 25.10 -7.00
C PHE A 102 32.90 24.93 -8.52
N ALA A 103 34.00 25.07 -9.25
CA ALA A 103 34.01 24.91 -10.69
C ALA A 103 34.11 23.40 -11.03
N PHE A 104 33.16 22.91 -11.82
CA PHE A 104 33.21 21.57 -12.40
C PHE A 104 32.76 21.61 -13.87
N PRO A 105 33.32 20.74 -14.72
CA PRO A 105 32.89 20.63 -16.12
C PRO A 105 31.39 20.37 -16.22
N GLY A 106 30.70 21.13 -17.10
CA GLY A 106 29.26 20.94 -17.32
C GLY A 106 28.33 21.69 -16.34
N ARG A 107 28.83 22.53 -15.44
CA ARG A 107 28.00 23.34 -14.54
C ARG A 107 26.95 24.17 -15.29
N GLU A 108 27.36 24.88 -16.36
CA GLU A 108 26.45 25.70 -17.17
C GLU A 108 25.35 24.83 -17.84
N LEU A 109 25.73 23.65 -18.31
CA LEU A 109 24.81 22.69 -18.90
C LEU A 109 23.76 22.23 -17.86
N LEU A 110 24.15 21.94 -16.63
CA LEU A 110 23.25 21.50 -15.56
C LEU A 110 22.15 22.53 -15.25
N PHE A 111 22.48 23.83 -15.37
CA PHE A 111 21.52 24.91 -15.11
C PHE A 111 20.82 25.43 -16.39
N SER A 112 21.12 24.86 -17.55
CA SER A 112 20.45 25.19 -18.80
C SER A 112 19.09 24.48 -18.92
N ASN A 113 18.33 24.84 -19.98
CA ASN A 113 17.10 24.12 -20.34
C ASN A 113 17.37 22.65 -20.66
N MET A 114 18.49 22.36 -21.35
CA MET A 114 18.89 20.98 -21.64
C MET A 114 19.16 20.21 -20.34
N GLY A 115 19.89 20.77 -19.39
CA GLY A 115 20.13 20.17 -18.10
C GLY A 115 18.82 19.94 -17.31
N THR A 116 17.89 20.87 -17.39
CA THR A 116 16.55 20.71 -16.79
C THR A 116 15.77 19.57 -17.45
N ALA A 117 15.81 19.46 -18.78
CA ALA A 117 15.17 18.37 -19.50
C ALA A 117 15.76 17.01 -19.13
N VAL A 118 17.09 16.90 -19.11
CA VAL A 118 17.79 15.65 -18.76
C VAL A 118 17.55 15.23 -17.32
N VAL A 119 17.70 16.15 -16.36
CA VAL A 119 17.45 15.85 -14.94
C VAL A 119 15.99 15.42 -14.73
N GLY A 120 15.03 16.10 -15.34
CA GLY A 120 13.62 15.73 -15.28
C GLY A 120 13.36 14.34 -15.88
N ALA A 121 13.99 14.01 -17.02
CA ALA A 121 13.88 12.68 -17.62
C ALA A 121 14.46 11.59 -16.71
N VAL A 122 15.63 11.83 -16.10
CA VAL A 122 16.22 10.89 -15.13
C VAL A 122 15.31 10.71 -13.92
N CYS A 123 14.75 11.79 -13.36
CA CYS A 123 13.78 11.71 -12.27
C CYS A 123 12.54 10.88 -12.68
N ALA A 124 11.99 11.13 -13.89
CA ALA A 124 10.82 10.39 -14.38
C ALA A 124 11.12 8.89 -14.52
N VAL A 125 12.29 8.53 -15.03
CA VAL A 125 12.73 7.12 -15.14
C VAL A 125 12.85 6.49 -13.75
N ILE A 126 13.50 7.16 -12.79
CA ILE A 126 13.64 6.66 -11.42
C ILE A 126 12.27 6.45 -10.78
N ILE A 127 11.40 7.46 -10.82
CA ILE A 127 10.05 7.40 -10.23
C ILE A 127 9.25 6.24 -10.84
N SER A 128 9.25 6.13 -12.17
CA SER A 128 8.53 5.07 -12.87
C SER A 128 9.07 3.70 -12.52
N THR A 129 10.40 3.51 -12.54
CA THR A 129 11.03 2.23 -12.25
C THR A 129 10.75 1.78 -10.82
N VAL A 130 10.93 2.67 -9.83
CA VAL A 130 10.72 2.34 -8.43
C VAL A 130 9.24 2.07 -8.15
N SER A 131 8.33 2.87 -8.73
CA SER A 131 6.88 2.67 -8.57
C SER A 131 6.42 1.34 -9.17
N ILE A 132 6.84 1.03 -10.40
CA ILE A 132 6.50 -0.25 -11.06
C ILE A 132 7.09 -1.42 -10.28
N TYR A 133 8.37 -1.34 -9.89
CA TYR A 133 9.01 -2.36 -9.08
C TYR A 133 8.29 -2.59 -7.75
N GLY A 134 7.89 -1.52 -7.06
CA GLY A 134 7.13 -1.59 -5.80
C GLY A 134 5.79 -2.33 -5.97
N VAL A 135 5.02 -1.98 -7.01
CA VAL A 135 3.74 -2.65 -7.31
C VAL A 135 3.93 -4.14 -7.64
N LEU A 136 4.92 -4.47 -8.48
CA LEU A 136 5.19 -5.86 -8.86
C LEU A 136 5.72 -6.68 -7.68
N SER A 137 6.58 -6.09 -6.85
CA SER A 137 7.17 -6.74 -5.68
C SER A 137 6.14 -6.99 -4.58
N ALA A 138 5.22 -6.05 -4.36
CA ALA A 138 4.14 -6.19 -3.36
C ALA A 138 3.19 -7.36 -3.66
N GLY A 139 3.06 -7.75 -4.94
CA GLY A 139 2.26 -8.91 -5.34
C GLY A 139 2.95 -10.27 -5.21
N ASN A 140 4.20 -10.31 -4.75
CA ASN A 140 4.99 -11.54 -4.72
C ASN A 140 5.18 -12.06 -3.30
N ILE A 141 4.52 -13.16 -2.98
CA ILE A 141 4.54 -13.77 -1.64
C ILE A 141 5.78 -14.67 -1.50
N HIS A 142 6.57 -14.44 -0.46
CA HIS A 142 7.76 -15.21 -0.14
C HIS A 142 7.58 -16.02 1.15
N THR A 143 8.09 -17.24 1.15
CA THR A 143 8.14 -18.10 2.34
C THR A 143 9.52 -18.02 2.97
N THR A 144 9.58 -17.70 4.26
CA THR A 144 10.81 -17.73 5.06
C THR A 144 10.73 -18.88 6.06
N LYS A 145 11.79 -19.68 6.16
CA LYS A 145 11.83 -20.86 7.06
C LYS A 145 12.68 -20.57 8.27
N TYR A 146 12.16 -20.91 9.45
CA TYR A 146 12.84 -20.85 10.71
C TYR A 146 12.83 -22.24 11.37
N ASN A 147 13.96 -22.70 11.86
CA ASN A 147 14.05 -23.90 12.70
C ASN A 147 14.23 -23.46 14.15
N ILE A 148 13.24 -23.79 14.97
CA ILE A 148 13.20 -23.42 16.39
C ILE A 148 13.29 -24.71 17.20
N SER A 149 14.26 -24.80 18.10
CA SER A 149 14.33 -25.88 19.08
C SER A 149 13.68 -25.46 20.39
N VAL A 150 12.75 -26.26 20.86
CA VAL A 150 12.04 -26.02 22.12
C VAL A 150 12.38 -27.15 23.10
N ASP A 151 13.00 -26.81 24.22
CA ASP A 151 13.39 -27.77 25.24
C ASP A 151 12.20 -28.12 26.15
N LYS A 152 11.16 -28.73 25.55
CA LYS A 152 9.94 -29.23 26.24
C LYS A 152 9.54 -30.55 25.63
N LYS A 153 9.00 -31.42 26.51
CA LYS A 153 8.37 -32.69 26.08
C LYS A 153 6.95 -32.41 25.60
N ALA A 154 6.61 -32.86 24.38
CA ALA A 154 5.27 -32.78 23.81
C ALA A 154 4.75 -34.18 23.47
N GLY A 155 4.66 -35.07 24.49
CA GLY A 155 4.25 -36.43 24.29
C GLY A 155 5.14 -37.19 23.29
N ASN A 156 4.57 -37.76 22.27
CA ASN A 156 5.26 -38.44 21.17
C ASN A 156 5.64 -37.53 19.98
N MET A 157 5.28 -36.26 20.04
CA MET A 157 5.55 -35.31 18.99
C MET A 157 7.03 -34.91 19.03
N LYS A 158 7.74 -35.09 17.92
CA LYS A 158 9.17 -34.73 17.79
C LYS A 158 9.35 -33.44 17.00
N GLU A 159 8.47 -33.20 16.06
CA GLU A 159 8.51 -32.03 15.16
C GLU A 159 7.08 -31.54 14.94
N LEU A 160 6.92 -30.24 14.80
CA LEU A 160 5.66 -29.59 14.44
C LEU A 160 5.96 -28.55 13.36
N ASN A 161 5.38 -28.72 12.17
CA ASN A 161 5.50 -27.76 11.08
C ASN A 161 4.36 -26.74 11.17
N VAL A 162 4.69 -25.53 11.60
CA VAL A 162 3.73 -24.43 11.74
C VAL A 162 3.95 -23.41 10.65
N VAL A 163 2.91 -23.08 9.92
CA VAL A 163 2.91 -21.91 9.02
C VAL A 163 2.21 -20.76 9.72
N LEU A 164 2.90 -19.63 9.81
CA LEU A 164 2.39 -18.38 10.34
C LEU A 164 2.19 -17.39 9.19
N ALA A 165 0.99 -16.84 9.09
CA ALA A 165 0.66 -15.67 8.28
C ALA A 165 0.15 -14.55 9.19
N ALA A 166 0.38 -13.30 8.84
CA ALA A 166 -0.12 -12.12 9.54
C ALA A 166 -0.35 -10.99 8.54
N ASP A 167 -1.07 -9.96 8.95
CA ASP A 167 -1.23 -8.71 8.19
C ASP A 167 -1.72 -8.97 6.76
N LEU A 168 -2.78 -9.76 6.60
CA LEU A 168 -3.34 -10.08 5.28
C LEU A 168 -3.97 -8.85 4.63
N HIS A 169 -4.56 -7.96 5.42
CA HIS A 169 -5.20 -6.71 4.99
C HIS A 169 -6.10 -6.91 3.77
N LEU A 170 -7.00 -7.90 3.85
CA LEU A 170 -8.00 -8.14 2.81
C LEU A 170 -8.86 -6.90 2.61
N GLY A 171 -8.94 -6.42 1.37
CA GLY A 171 -9.64 -5.19 1.09
C GLY A 171 -9.51 -4.71 -0.36
N TYR A 172 -9.29 -3.42 -0.55
CA TYR A 172 -9.23 -2.84 -1.90
C TYR A 172 -8.03 -3.31 -2.71
N ASN A 173 -6.87 -3.50 -2.10
CA ASN A 173 -5.61 -3.82 -2.78
C ASN A 173 -5.26 -5.30 -2.76
N ILE A 174 -5.66 -6.01 -1.72
CA ILE A 174 -5.39 -7.44 -1.51
C ILE A 174 -6.71 -8.19 -1.65
N GLY A 175 -6.75 -9.12 -2.60
CA GLY A 175 -7.96 -9.86 -2.96
C GLY A 175 -7.67 -11.30 -3.37
N CYS A 176 -8.57 -11.88 -4.16
CA CYS A 176 -8.55 -13.30 -4.54
C CYS A 176 -7.19 -13.75 -5.08
N LYS A 177 -6.57 -12.99 -5.99
CA LYS A 177 -5.31 -13.38 -6.62
C LYS A 177 -4.17 -13.59 -5.62
N GLN A 178 -4.02 -12.69 -4.65
CA GLN A 178 -2.98 -12.81 -3.63
C GLN A 178 -3.29 -13.96 -2.68
N MET A 179 -4.56 -14.18 -2.35
CA MET A 179 -4.97 -15.29 -1.47
C MET A 179 -4.83 -16.65 -2.16
N GLU A 180 -5.08 -16.76 -3.46
CA GLU A 180 -4.76 -17.97 -4.23
C GLU A 180 -3.27 -18.32 -4.12
N GLN A 181 -2.38 -17.34 -4.34
CA GLN A 181 -0.93 -17.54 -4.22
C GLN A 181 -0.51 -17.90 -2.78
N MET A 182 -1.10 -17.24 -1.77
CA MET A 182 -0.80 -17.53 -0.38
C MET A 182 -1.22 -18.95 -0.01
N THR A 183 -2.43 -19.35 -0.36
CA THR A 183 -2.96 -20.69 -0.08
C THR A 183 -2.10 -21.77 -0.75
N GLU A 184 -1.69 -21.55 -2.01
CA GLU A 184 -0.78 -22.46 -2.71
C GLU A 184 0.55 -22.60 -1.96
N LYS A 185 1.18 -21.48 -1.59
CA LYS A 185 2.47 -21.47 -0.86
C LYS A 185 2.37 -22.08 0.53
N ILE A 186 1.27 -21.88 1.24
CA ILE A 186 1.00 -22.54 2.53
C ILE A 186 0.93 -24.06 2.31
N ASN A 187 0.16 -24.50 1.33
CA ASN A 187 -0.03 -25.93 1.04
C ASN A 187 1.26 -26.64 0.57
N GLU A 188 2.14 -25.92 -0.15
CA GLU A 188 3.48 -26.40 -0.50
C GLU A 188 4.34 -26.75 0.71
N GLN A 189 4.16 -26.05 1.84
CA GLN A 189 4.89 -26.32 3.08
C GLN A 189 4.38 -27.55 3.82
N LYS A 190 3.22 -28.10 3.47
CA LYS A 190 2.58 -29.26 4.12
C LYS A 190 2.48 -29.06 5.67
N PRO A 191 1.83 -27.99 6.12
CA PRO A 191 1.82 -27.65 7.55
C PRO A 191 1.04 -28.66 8.38
N ASP A 192 1.51 -28.89 9.60
CA ASP A 192 0.70 -29.55 10.63
C ASP A 192 -0.34 -28.58 11.19
N LEU A 193 0.02 -27.31 11.34
CA LEU A 193 -0.80 -26.25 11.89
C LEU A 193 -0.63 -24.97 11.08
N VAL A 194 -1.72 -24.23 10.84
CA VAL A 194 -1.66 -22.89 10.27
C VAL A 194 -2.24 -21.87 11.26
N VAL A 195 -1.53 -20.78 11.45
CA VAL A 195 -1.92 -19.67 12.34
C VAL A 195 -1.94 -18.37 11.57
N VAL A 196 -3.04 -17.63 11.68
CA VAL A 196 -3.18 -16.27 11.12
C VAL A 196 -3.22 -15.28 12.27
N ALA A 197 -2.15 -14.50 12.41
CA ALA A 197 -1.90 -13.66 13.57
C ALA A 197 -2.34 -12.21 13.34
N GLY A 198 -3.64 -12.00 13.19
CA GLY A 198 -4.28 -10.68 13.15
C GLY A 198 -4.16 -9.93 11.84
N ASP A 199 -4.85 -8.79 11.79
CA ASP A 199 -4.97 -7.88 10.66
C ASP A 199 -5.36 -8.60 9.36
N ILE A 200 -6.42 -9.40 9.47
CA ILE A 200 -6.97 -10.19 8.36
C ILE A 200 -7.69 -9.26 7.39
N PHE A 201 -8.46 -8.31 7.92
CA PHE A 201 -9.20 -7.32 7.15
C PHE A 201 -8.51 -5.95 7.18
N ASP A 202 -8.83 -5.10 6.19
CA ASP A 202 -8.36 -3.71 6.13
C ASP A 202 -9.49 -2.75 6.53
N ASN A 203 -9.99 -2.86 7.77
CA ASN A 203 -10.98 -2.02 8.44
C ASN A 203 -12.39 -1.95 7.80
N GLU A 204 -12.58 -2.38 6.58
CA GLU A 204 -13.87 -2.29 5.88
C GLU A 204 -14.22 -3.65 5.23
N TYR A 205 -15.23 -4.37 5.74
CA TYR A 205 -15.66 -5.64 5.16
C TYR A 205 -16.13 -5.48 3.70
N GLU A 206 -16.81 -4.37 3.39
CA GLU A 206 -17.28 -4.04 2.04
C GLU A 206 -16.13 -3.76 1.05
N ALA A 207 -14.91 -3.64 1.53
CA ALA A 207 -13.71 -3.51 0.70
C ALA A 207 -13.29 -4.82 0.04
N LEU A 208 -13.79 -5.97 0.51
CA LEU A 208 -13.48 -7.27 -0.07
C LEU A 208 -13.92 -7.33 -1.54
N ASP A 209 -13.10 -7.98 -2.36
CA ASP A 209 -13.34 -8.07 -3.81
C ASP A 209 -14.51 -9.01 -4.14
N ASP A 210 -14.43 -10.24 -3.62
CA ASP A 210 -15.44 -11.28 -3.71
C ASP A 210 -15.37 -12.11 -2.42
N PRO A 211 -16.17 -11.77 -1.38
CA PRO A 211 -16.09 -12.44 -0.10
C PRO A 211 -16.32 -13.95 -0.16
N GLU A 212 -17.23 -14.40 -1.02
CA GLU A 212 -17.55 -15.84 -1.13
C GLU A 212 -16.36 -16.59 -1.76
N LYS A 213 -15.84 -16.08 -2.86
CA LYS A 213 -14.67 -16.64 -3.52
C LYS A 213 -13.43 -16.60 -2.62
N LEU A 214 -13.21 -15.51 -1.89
CA LEU A 214 -12.11 -15.38 -0.92
C LEU A 214 -12.21 -16.43 0.18
N ALA A 215 -13.41 -16.66 0.73
CA ALA A 215 -13.63 -17.69 1.73
C ALA A 215 -13.37 -19.09 1.17
N GLU A 216 -13.79 -19.37 -0.07
CA GLU A 216 -13.51 -20.64 -0.75
C GLU A 216 -12.01 -20.87 -0.95
N ILE A 217 -11.26 -19.84 -1.40
CA ILE A 217 -9.81 -19.91 -1.57
C ILE A 217 -9.13 -20.23 -0.24
N LEU A 218 -9.47 -19.52 0.83
CA LEU A 218 -8.90 -19.73 2.17
C LEU A 218 -9.28 -21.10 2.75
N ARG A 219 -10.48 -21.61 2.47
CA ARG A 219 -10.89 -22.97 2.82
C ARG A 219 -10.02 -24.04 2.12
N GLY A 220 -9.36 -23.69 1.03
CA GLY A 220 -8.38 -24.54 0.35
C GLY A 220 -7.07 -24.76 1.09
N ILE A 221 -6.84 -24.07 2.22
CA ILE A 221 -5.67 -24.28 3.09
C ILE A 221 -5.77 -25.67 3.75
N ARG A 222 -4.71 -26.46 3.61
CA ARG A 222 -4.63 -27.83 4.14
C ARG A 222 -3.68 -27.86 5.33
N SER A 223 -4.16 -28.37 6.46
CA SER A 223 -3.35 -28.57 7.65
C SER A 223 -3.88 -29.77 8.44
N LYS A 224 -3.01 -30.40 9.21
CA LYS A 224 -3.37 -31.59 10.00
C LYS A 224 -4.24 -31.24 11.21
N TYR A 225 -3.92 -30.12 11.86
CA TYR A 225 -4.57 -29.70 13.11
C TYR A 225 -5.48 -28.48 12.95
N GLY A 226 -5.70 -28.03 11.70
CA GLY A 226 -6.60 -26.92 11.41
C GLY A 226 -5.90 -25.59 11.19
N VAL A 227 -6.73 -24.59 10.90
CA VAL A 227 -6.34 -23.20 10.69
C VAL A 227 -6.96 -22.36 11.79
N TYR A 228 -6.14 -21.63 12.53
CA TYR A 228 -6.57 -20.78 13.65
C TYR A 228 -6.18 -19.33 13.39
N ALA A 229 -7.03 -18.41 13.83
CA ALA A 229 -6.77 -17.00 13.72
C ALA A 229 -7.06 -16.26 15.03
N CYS A 230 -6.43 -15.12 15.21
CA CYS A 230 -6.88 -14.09 16.15
C CYS A 230 -7.08 -12.78 15.38
N TYR A 231 -7.82 -11.85 15.95
CA TYR A 231 -7.95 -10.51 15.39
C TYR A 231 -6.81 -9.60 15.81
N GLY A 232 -6.45 -8.67 14.91
CA GLY A 232 -5.54 -7.56 15.14
C GLY A 232 -6.29 -6.23 15.27
N ASN A 233 -5.57 -5.14 15.17
CA ASN A 233 -6.15 -3.80 15.34
C ASN A 233 -6.91 -3.29 14.11
N HIS A 234 -6.72 -3.90 12.93
CA HIS A 234 -7.46 -3.59 11.70
C HIS A 234 -8.72 -4.43 11.50
N ASP A 235 -8.94 -5.47 12.31
CA ASP A 235 -10.11 -6.36 12.21
C ASP A 235 -11.34 -5.75 12.89
N ILE A 236 -11.58 -4.49 12.61
CA ILE A 236 -12.69 -3.68 13.11
C ILE A 236 -13.30 -2.87 11.96
N GLN A 237 -14.60 -2.57 12.04
CA GLN A 237 -15.26 -1.75 11.04
C GLN A 237 -14.96 -0.26 11.29
N GLU A 238 -14.09 0.34 10.48
CA GLU A 238 -13.74 1.74 10.59
C GLU A 238 -13.40 2.38 9.23
N LYS A 239 -13.90 3.60 9.00
CA LYS A 239 -13.53 4.38 7.82
C LYS A 239 -12.17 5.03 7.99
N ILE A 240 -11.29 4.77 7.04
CA ILE A 240 -9.92 5.31 7.01
C ILE A 240 -9.78 6.34 5.90
N LEU A 241 -9.15 7.48 6.23
CA LEU A 241 -8.71 8.49 5.27
C LEU A 241 -7.19 8.58 5.27
N ALA A 242 -6.55 8.17 4.19
CA ALA A 242 -5.09 8.20 4.02
C ALA A 242 -4.33 7.54 5.20
N GLY A 243 -4.79 6.40 5.70
CA GLY A 243 -4.19 5.68 6.83
C GLY A 243 -4.55 6.24 8.22
N PHE A 244 -5.39 7.26 8.30
CA PHE A 244 -5.83 7.84 9.57
C PHE A 244 -7.29 7.53 9.83
N THR A 245 -7.58 7.13 11.06
CA THR A 245 -8.94 6.84 11.51
C THR A 245 -9.65 8.11 11.96
N PHE A 246 -10.96 8.16 11.69
CA PHE A 246 -11.86 9.18 12.23
C PHE A 246 -12.63 8.54 13.40
N GLY A 247 -11.95 8.42 14.53
CA GLY A 247 -12.49 7.69 15.66
C GLY A 247 -13.67 8.35 16.34
N SER A 248 -14.77 7.60 16.54
CA SER A 248 -15.69 7.80 17.63
C SER A 248 -15.05 7.30 18.92
N LYS A 249 -15.50 7.78 20.08
CA LYS A 249 -15.11 7.25 21.42
C LYS A 249 -15.74 5.90 21.72
N GLU A 250 -16.54 5.36 20.81
CA GLU A 250 -17.21 4.07 20.96
C GLU A 250 -16.20 2.94 20.81
N LYS A 251 -16.43 1.87 21.55
CA LYS A 251 -15.63 0.65 21.45
C LYS A 251 -15.76 0.11 20.04
N LYS A 252 -14.64 -0.04 19.36
CA LYS A 252 -14.59 -0.57 18.01
C LYS A 252 -14.53 -2.09 18.11
N GLU A 253 -15.43 -2.74 17.39
CA GLU A 253 -15.53 -4.20 17.38
C GLU A 253 -15.55 -4.70 15.94
N SER A 254 -15.22 -5.97 15.76
CA SER A 254 -15.42 -6.66 14.48
C SER A 254 -16.92 -6.75 14.17
N THR A 255 -17.25 -6.87 12.90
CA THR A 255 -18.65 -7.08 12.50
C THR A 255 -18.99 -8.57 12.44
N PRO A 256 -20.27 -8.94 12.60
CA PRO A 256 -20.71 -10.32 12.43
C PRO A 256 -20.32 -10.91 11.06
N GLU A 257 -20.29 -10.09 10.02
CA GLU A 257 -19.91 -10.51 8.67
C GLU A 257 -18.44 -10.95 8.59
N MET A 258 -17.54 -10.33 9.36
CA MET A 258 -16.15 -10.76 9.46
C MET A 258 -16.02 -12.13 10.12
N ASP A 259 -16.79 -12.37 11.19
CA ASP A 259 -16.84 -13.65 11.90
C ASP A 259 -17.38 -14.75 10.98
N GLU A 260 -18.51 -14.50 10.33
CA GLU A 260 -19.15 -15.42 9.39
C GLU A 260 -18.23 -15.76 8.19
N PHE A 261 -17.46 -14.77 7.72
CA PHE A 261 -16.47 -14.98 6.65
C PHE A 261 -15.39 -15.98 7.08
N LEU A 262 -14.84 -15.85 8.29
CA LEU A 262 -13.83 -16.77 8.81
C LEU A 262 -14.39 -18.18 9.01
N GLU A 263 -15.61 -18.31 9.51
CA GLU A 263 -16.31 -19.58 9.61
C GLU A 263 -16.49 -20.24 8.23
N LYS A 264 -16.96 -19.49 7.23
CA LYS A 264 -17.07 -19.96 5.83
C LYS A 264 -15.72 -20.34 5.24
N ALA A 265 -14.64 -19.66 5.60
CA ALA A 265 -13.28 -19.97 5.22
C ALA A 265 -12.70 -21.21 5.93
N GLY A 266 -13.40 -21.78 6.90
CA GLY A 266 -12.91 -22.91 7.71
C GLY A 266 -11.78 -22.53 8.66
N ILE A 267 -11.73 -21.27 9.07
CA ILE A 267 -10.74 -20.72 10.00
C ILE A 267 -11.37 -20.57 11.37
N THR A 268 -10.77 -21.17 12.41
CA THR A 268 -11.24 -21.06 13.79
C THR A 268 -10.70 -19.78 14.40
N LEU A 269 -11.58 -18.82 14.68
CA LEU A 269 -11.22 -17.58 15.37
C LEU A 269 -11.12 -17.82 16.88
N LEU A 270 -9.98 -17.47 17.47
CA LEU A 270 -9.73 -17.53 18.92
C LEU A 270 -9.81 -16.11 19.51
N ARG A 271 -10.68 -15.96 20.53
CA ARG A 271 -10.87 -14.69 21.26
C ARG A 271 -10.65 -14.94 22.74
N ASP A 272 -9.44 -14.63 23.22
CA ASP A 272 -9.01 -14.91 24.59
C ASP A 272 -9.19 -16.39 24.99
N GLU A 273 -9.02 -17.28 24.02
CA GLU A 273 -9.24 -18.71 24.15
C GLU A 273 -7.97 -19.49 23.77
N TYR A 274 -7.92 -20.74 24.15
CA TYR A 274 -6.87 -21.66 23.76
C TYR A 274 -7.45 -22.98 23.26
N VAL A 275 -6.71 -23.63 22.38
CA VAL A 275 -7.04 -24.95 21.84
C VAL A 275 -5.90 -25.91 22.16
N LEU A 276 -6.27 -27.11 22.59
CA LEU A 276 -5.34 -28.24 22.74
C LEU A 276 -5.31 -29.01 21.42
N ILE A 277 -4.11 -29.22 20.89
CA ILE A 277 -3.87 -29.89 19.60
C ILE A 277 -3.30 -31.27 19.80
#